data_b459514807de7c647cb0cc0c3e393b55
#
_entry.id   b459514807de7c647cb0cc0c3e393b55
#
_cell.length_a   1.000
_cell.length_b   1.000
_cell.length_c   1.000
_cell.angle_alpha   90.00
_cell.angle_beta   90.00
_cell.angle_gamma   90.00
#
_symmetry.space_group_name_H-M   'P 1'
#
loop_
_entity.id
_entity.type
_entity.pdbx_description
1 polymer ?
#
loop_
_entity_poly.entity_id
_entity_poly.type
_entity_poly.pdbx_seq_one_letter_code
_entity_poly.pdbx_strand_id
1 'polypeptide(L)'
;VAGKGAIYVPAEFAKCYIGKKVTGVRVGLSANTDELSVFLTRSLDEAPLLTKAAEFASSGNNTVKFDSPYEITGEAFYVGYEFKGETAAMSVGDSYDSNGNWTDLGSGWVNNATNAVSPDKALAIALRVEGDVLPMDAALTGVNNVAVRSGNSFQMTGRILNLSAEKITNVRVAYSV
;
A
#
# COMPACT_ATOMS: atom_id res chain seq x y z
N VAL A 1 -3.89 3.72 -24.14
CA VAL A 1 -3.66 2.62 -23.18
C VAL A 1 -4.51 2.88 -21.94
N ALA A 2 -5.20 1.85 -21.46
CA ALA A 2 -5.88 1.87 -20.16
C ALA A 2 -5.22 0.85 -19.24
N GLY A 3 -5.21 1.13 -17.96
CA GLY A 3 -4.64 0.21 -16.97
C GLY A 3 -5.06 0.57 -15.56
N LYS A 4 -4.85 -0.39 -14.66
CA LYS A 4 -5.15 -0.27 -13.24
C LYS A 4 -3.95 -0.70 -12.42
N GLY A 5 -3.73 -0.02 -11.30
CA GLY A 5 -2.72 -0.40 -10.32
C GLY A 5 -3.28 -0.37 -8.91
N ALA A 6 -2.86 -1.30 -8.06
CA ALA A 6 -3.29 -1.37 -6.67
C ALA A 6 -2.18 -1.87 -5.74
N ILE A 7 -2.31 -1.48 -4.48
CA ILE A 7 -1.58 -2.06 -3.36
C ILE A 7 -2.57 -2.75 -2.43
N TYR A 8 -2.12 -3.84 -1.81
CA TYR A 8 -2.88 -4.57 -0.80
C TYR A 8 -2.47 -4.11 0.59
N VAL A 9 -3.45 -3.78 1.41
CA VAL A 9 -3.28 -3.48 2.84
C VAL A 9 -3.78 -4.69 3.62
N PRO A 10 -2.88 -5.57 4.09
CA PRO A 10 -3.28 -6.77 4.82
C PRO A 10 -3.86 -6.42 6.19
N ALA A 11 -4.65 -7.35 6.75
CA ALA A 11 -5.36 -7.12 8.01
C ALA A 11 -4.44 -6.78 9.18
N GLU A 12 -3.23 -7.36 9.24
CA GLU A 12 -2.26 -7.04 10.29
C GLU A 12 -1.81 -5.57 10.25
N PHE A 13 -1.74 -4.93 9.07
CA PHE A 13 -1.49 -3.50 8.94
C PHE A 13 -2.75 -2.69 9.24
N ALA A 14 -3.89 -3.09 8.68
CA ALA A 14 -5.15 -2.37 8.86
C ALA A 14 -5.55 -2.29 10.35
N LYS A 15 -5.30 -3.34 11.13
CA LYS A 15 -5.56 -3.37 12.59
C LYS A 15 -4.81 -2.30 13.36
N CYS A 16 -3.62 -1.86 12.90
CA CYS A 16 -2.86 -0.78 13.52
C CYS A 16 -3.52 0.59 13.35
N TYR A 17 -4.49 0.71 12.44
CA TYR A 17 -5.16 1.96 12.07
C TYR A 17 -6.67 1.95 12.32
N ILE A 18 -7.19 1.00 13.10
CA ILE A 18 -8.62 0.92 13.42
C ILE A 18 -9.14 2.25 13.94
N GLY A 19 -10.29 2.70 13.41
CA GLY A 19 -10.94 3.96 13.75
C GLY A 19 -10.36 5.19 13.04
N LYS A 20 -9.20 5.07 12.39
CA LYS A 20 -8.67 6.12 11.50
C LYS A 20 -9.38 6.06 10.16
N LYS A 21 -9.28 7.14 9.37
CA LYS A 21 -10.05 7.31 8.14
C LYS A 21 -9.13 7.49 6.96
N VAL A 22 -9.31 6.70 5.90
CA VAL A 22 -8.69 6.95 4.60
C VAL A 22 -9.47 8.06 3.92
N THR A 23 -8.83 9.21 3.70
CA THR A 23 -9.46 10.41 3.12
C THR A 23 -9.09 10.63 1.67
N GLY A 24 -8.11 9.88 1.14
CA GLY A 24 -7.68 9.99 -0.25
C GLY A 24 -6.48 9.12 -0.56
N VAL A 25 -6.02 9.22 -1.79
CA VAL A 25 -4.89 8.47 -2.32
C VAL A 25 -3.93 9.42 -3.05
N ARG A 26 -2.64 9.23 -2.85
CA ARG A 26 -1.60 9.83 -3.67
C ARG A 26 -1.06 8.78 -4.61
N VAL A 27 -1.02 9.11 -5.90
CA VAL A 27 -0.56 8.25 -6.99
C VAL A 27 0.59 8.91 -7.72
N GLY A 28 1.69 8.19 -7.88
CA GLY A 28 2.77 8.59 -8.78
C GLY A 28 2.52 8.08 -10.19
N LEU A 29 2.57 8.97 -11.17
CA LEU A 29 2.47 8.64 -12.59
C LEU A 29 3.79 8.92 -13.31
N SER A 30 4.17 8.03 -14.23
CA SER A 30 5.37 8.20 -15.07
C SER A 30 5.11 9.07 -16.32
N ALA A 31 3.85 9.30 -16.68
CA ALA A 31 3.42 10.10 -17.80
C ALA A 31 2.08 10.80 -17.50
N ASN A 32 1.72 11.79 -18.32
CA ASN A 32 0.38 12.40 -18.29
C ASN A 32 -0.67 11.37 -18.70
N THR A 33 -1.89 11.50 -18.16
CA THR A 33 -3.04 10.68 -18.51
C THR A 33 -4.24 11.56 -18.85
N ASP A 34 -5.12 11.05 -19.71
CA ASP A 34 -6.37 11.74 -20.07
C ASP A 34 -7.41 11.61 -18.95
N GLU A 35 -7.41 10.43 -18.30
CA GLU A 35 -8.30 10.10 -17.20
C GLU A 35 -7.49 9.45 -16.07
N LEU A 36 -7.80 9.81 -14.84
CA LEU A 36 -7.30 9.17 -13.62
C LEU A 36 -8.45 9.09 -12.63
N SER A 37 -8.67 7.92 -12.04
CA SER A 37 -9.52 7.76 -10.87
C SER A 37 -8.82 6.90 -9.83
N VAL A 38 -9.13 7.13 -8.57
CA VAL A 38 -8.64 6.31 -7.46
C VAL A 38 -9.79 5.52 -6.86
N PHE A 39 -9.49 4.37 -6.28
CA PHE A 39 -10.48 3.51 -5.66
C PHE A 39 -9.97 2.86 -4.37
N LEU A 40 -10.93 2.42 -3.55
CA LEU A 40 -10.73 1.54 -2.40
C LEU A 40 -11.72 0.39 -2.50
N THR A 41 -11.25 -0.85 -2.32
CA THR A 41 -12.10 -2.06 -2.43
C THR A 41 -11.64 -3.15 -1.47
N ARG A 42 -12.53 -4.10 -1.14
CA ARG A 42 -12.20 -5.33 -0.40
C ARG A 42 -11.64 -6.42 -1.32
N SER A 43 -12.05 -6.44 -2.56
CA SER A 43 -11.63 -7.40 -3.58
C SER A 43 -11.39 -6.69 -4.90
N LEU A 44 -10.37 -7.11 -5.62
CA LEU A 44 -10.07 -6.55 -6.95
C LEU A 44 -11.07 -7.02 -8.03
N ASP A 45 -11.83 -8.08 -7.74
CA ASP A 45 -12.84 -8.64 -8.65
C ASP A 45 -14.24 -8.10 -8.37
N GLU A 46 -14.40 -7.22 -7.38
CA GLU A 46 -15.67 -6.62 -6.99
C GLU A 46 -15.71 -5.11 -7.29
N ALA A 47 -16.92 -4.57 -7.29
CA ALA A 47 -17.10 -3.11 -7.41
C ALA A 47 -16.43 -2.38 -6.23
N PRO A 48 -15.73 -1.28 -6.48
CA PRO A 48 -15.09 -0.53 -5.41
C PRO A 48 -16.10 0.01 -4.38
N LEU A 49 -15.68 0.02 -3.10
CA LEU A 49 -16.43 0.69 -2.02
C LEU A 49 -16.41 2.20 -2.18
N LEU A 50 -15.28 2.73 -2.62
CA LEU A 50 -15.09 4.15 -2.93
C LEU A 50 -14.37 4.29 -4.27
N THR A 51 -14.77 5.28 -5.02
CA THR A 51 -14.07 5.73 -6.23
C THR A 51 -14.14 7.24 -6.34
N LYS A 52 -13.11 7.86 -6.91
CA LYS A 52 -13.06 9.28 -7.18
C LYS A 52 -12.20 9.58 -8.38
N ALA A 53 -12.77 10.30 -9.36
CA ALA A 53 -12.01 10.84 -10.48
C ALA A 53 -11.14 12.02 -10.03
N ALA A 54 -9.93 12.11 -10.57
CA ALA A 54 -9.08 13.28 -10.41
C ALA A 54 -9.57 14.41 -11.33
N GLU A 55 -9.46 15.66 -10.88
CA GLU A 55 -9.73 16.83 -11.73
C GLU A 55 -8.63 17.03 -12.77
N PHE A 56 -7.39 16.69 -12.39
CA PHE A 56 -6.21 16.76 -13.23
C PHE A 56 -5.34 15.53 -12.99
N ALA A 57 -4.67 15.07 -14.02
CA ALA A 57 -3.75 13.96 -13.96
C ALA A 57 -2.49 14.27 -14.79
N SER A 58 -1.35 14.42 -14.12
CA SER A 58 -0.07 14.72 -14.75
C SER A 58 1.01 13.76 -14.29
N SER A 59 2.09 13.70 -15.04
CA SER A 59 3.31 13.04 -14.60
C SER A 59 3.75 13.56 -13.22
N GLY A 60 4.22 12.67 -12.36
CA GLY A 60 4.57 12.95 -10.98
C GLY A 60 3.45 12.58 -9.99
N ASN A 61 3.42 13.25 -8.85
CA ASN A 61 2.49 12.92 -7.76
C ASN A 61 1.14 13.61 -7.92
N ASN A 62 0.08 12.83 -7.96
CA ASN A 62 -1.32 13.28 -8.00
C ASN A 62 -1.98 12.87 -6.68
N THR A 63 -2.64 13.80 -6.00
CA THR A 63 -3.40 13.52 -4.78
C THR A 63 -4.88 13.68 -5.03
N VAL A 64 -5.64 12.62 -4.86
CA VAL A 64 -7.09 12.59 -5.06
C VAL A 64 -7.76 12.31 -3.72
N LYS A 65 -8.68 13.19 -3.31
CA LYS A 65 -9.47 13.04 -2.07
C LYS A 65 -10.80 12.38 -2.38
N PHE A 66 -11.21 11.43 -1.55
CA PHE A 66 -12.56 10.87 -1.60
C PHE A 66 -13.60 11.88 -1.12
N ASP A 67 -14.82 11.81 -1.64
CA ASP A 67 -15.94 12.65 -1.19
C ASP A 67 -16.38 12.29 0.24
N SER A 68 -16.24 11.00 0.60
CA SER A 68 -16.49 10.50 1.95
C SER A 68 -15.30 9.65 2.40
N PRO A 69 -14.84 9.77 3.64
CA PRO A 69 -13.73 8.98 4.13
C PRO A 69 -14.16 7.52 4.37
N TYR A 70 -13.22 6.58 4.22
CA TYR A 70 -13.40 5.19 4.60
C TYR A 70 -12.83 4.97 6.01
N GLU A 71 -13.67 4.50 6.94
CA GLU A 71 -13.22 4.14 8.28
C GLU A 71 -12.55 2.76 8.26
N ILE A 72 -11.32 2.69 8.77
CA ILE A 72 -10.54 1.46 8.82
C ILE A 72 -11.07 0.59 9.95
N THR A 73 -11.59 -0.59 9.59
CA THR A 73 -12.19 -1.57 10.52
C THR A 73 -11.21 -2.67 10.98
N GLY A 74 -9.99 -2.68 10.44
CA GLY A 74 -9.00 -3.72 10.69
C GLY A 74 -9.08 -4.91 9.73
N GLU A 75 -10.03 -4.91 8.79
CA GLU A 75 -10.06 -5.88 7.71
C GLU A 75 -9.15 -5.45 6.57
N ALA A 76 -8.64 -6.43 5.82
CA ALA A 76 -7.82 -6.18 4.64
C ALA A 76 -8.58 -5.44 3.54
N PHE A 77 -7.88 -4.63 2.76
CA PHE A 77 -8.44 -3.93 1.61
C PHE A 77 -7.35 -3.59 0.58
N TYR A 78 -7.79 -3.24 -0.62
CA TYR A 78 -6.94 -2.71 -1.68
C TYR A 78 -7.19 -1.23 -1.87
N VAL A 79 -6.14 -0.50 -2.21
CA VAL A 79 -6.21 0.88 -2.68
C VAL A 79 -5.50 0.98 -4.00
N GLY A 80 -6.12 1.63 -4.96
CA GLY A 80 -5.57 1.68 -6.30
C GLY A 80 -6.05 2.86 -7.12
N TYR A 81 -5.69 2.79 -8.39
CA TYR A 81 -6.08 3.76 -9.39
C TYR A 81 -6.33 3.08 -10.74
N GLU A 82 -7.14 3.74 -11.54
CA GLU A 82 -7.35 3.44 -12.96
C GLU A 82 -6.91 4.66 -13.76
N PHE A 83 -6.28 4.43 -14.90
CA PHE A 83 -5.88 5.49 -15.80
C PHE A 83 -6.20 5.15 -17.25
N LYS A 84 -6.33 6.20 -18.07
CA LYS A 84 -6.36 6.11 -19.50
C LYS A 84 -5.50 7.22 -20.10
N GLY A 85 -4.71 6.89 -21.11
CA GLY A 85 -3.79 7.83 -21.74
C GLY A 85 -3.11 7.23 -22.96
N GLU A 86 -2.21 7.99 -23.58
CA GLU A 86 -1.46 7.54 -24.76
C GLU A 86 -0.47 6.42 -24.43
N THR A 87 0.10 6.43 -23.23
CA THR A 87 1.10 5.46 -22.76
C THR A 87 0.75 4.88 -21.40
N ALA A 88 1.39 3.77 -21.03
CA ALA A 88 1.28 3.25 -19.67
C ALA A 88 1.94 4.22 -18.68
N ALA A 89 1.15 4.71 -17.74
CA ALA A 89 1.55 5.79 -16.84
C ALA A 89 1.85 5.32 -15.40
N MET A 90 2.26 4.07 -15.22
CA MET A 90 2.57 3.52 -13.91
C MET A 90 3.97 3.91 -13.45
N SER A 91 4.09 4.46 -12.24
CA SER A 91 5.37 4.71 -11.58
C SER A 91 5.61 3.66 -10.51
N VAL A 92 6.83 3.13 -10.47
CA VAL A 92 7.26 2.11 -9.50
C VAL A 92 8.53 2.55 -8.78
N GLY A 93 8.70 2.08 -7.55
CA GLY A 93 9.92 2.24 -6.76
C GLY A 93 10.39 0.90 -6.20
N ASP A 94 11.60 0.88 -5.65
CA ASP A 94 12.13 -0.32 -5.00
C ASP A 94 11.33 -0.66 -3.75
N SER A 95 10.96 -1.92 -3.60
CA SER A 95 10.24 -2.43 -2.44
C SER A 95 10.44 -3.94 -2.32
N TYR A 96 10.54 -4.40 -1.08
CA TYR A 96 10.58 -5.84 -0.75
C TYR A 96 9.22 -6.35 -0.25
N ASP A 97 8.15 -5.56 -0.42
CA ASP A 97 6.81 -5.93 0.02
C ASP A 97 6.00 -6.49 -1.16
N SER A 98 5.63 -7.77 -1.07
CA SER A 98 4.83 -8.46 -2.09
C SER A 98 3.39 -7.91 -2.23
N ASN A 99 2.97 -7.02 -1.35
CA ASN A 99 1.63 -6.42 -1.37
C ASN A 99 1.55 -5.16 -2.25
N GLY A 100 2.68 -4.67 -2.74
CA GLY A 100 2.80 -3.34 -3.34
C GLY A 100 2.63 -3.25 -4.86
N ASN A 101 2.37 -4.35 -5.58
CA ASN A 101 2.47 -4.30 -7.05
C ASN A 101 1.42 -5.17 -7.77
N TRP A 102 0.16 -4.81 -7.62
CA TRP A 102 -0.95 -5.42 -8.36
C TRP A 102 -1.28 -4.56 -9.58
N THR A 103 -1.33 -5.16 -10.77
CA THR A 103 -1.67 -4.44 -12.01
C THR A 103 -2.65 -5.22 -12.87
N ASP A 104 -3.50 -4.49 -13.60
CA ASP A 104 -4.33 -5.00 -14.66
C ASP A 104 -4.19 -4.10 -15.90
N LEU A 105 -3.67 -4.66 -16.96
CA LEU A 105 -3.50 -4.01 -18.28
C LEU A 105 -4.45 -4.58 -19.33
N GLY A 106 -5.62 -5.08 -18.88
CA GLY A 106 -6.65 -5.65 -19.76
C GLY A 106 -6.69 -7.18 -19.79
N SER A 107 -5.82 -7.86 -19.03
CA SER A 107 -5.76 -9.32 -18.95
C SER A 107 -6.16 -9.87 -17.58
N GLY A 108 -6.67 -9.02 -16.71
CA GLY A 108 -6.95 -9.33 -15.31
C GLY A 108 -5.80 -8.96 -14.36
N TRP A 109 -6.07 -9.01 -13.07
CA TRP A 109 -5.14 -8.62 -12.04
C TRP A 109 -3.98 -9.60 -11.86
N VAL A 110 -2.76 -9.06 -11.80
CA VAL A 110 -1.52 -9.80 -11.59
C VAL A 110 -0.73 -9.15 -10.47
N ASN A 111 -0.25 -9.96 -9.51
CA ASN A 111 0.72 -9.51 -8.51
C ASN A 111 2.14 -9.62 -9.09
N ASN A 112 2.73 -8.53 -9.54
CA ASN A 112 4.06 -8.52 -10.15
C ASN A 112 5.19 -8.70 -9.12
N ALA A 113 4.95 -8.45 -7.85
CA ALA A 113 5.94 -8.67 -6.81
C ALA A 113 6.18 -10.17 -6.50
N THR A 114 5.24 -11.04 -6.87
CA THR A 114 5.37 -12.50 -6.68
C THR A 114 5.77 -13.24 -7.94
N ASN A 115 5.84 -12.56 -9.07
CA ASN A 115 6.31 -13.15 -10.33
C ASN A 115 7.72 -12.63 -10.68
N ALA A 116 8.42 -13.32 -11.58
CA ALA A 116 9.80 -13.01 -11.95
C ALA A 116 9.99 -11.69 -12.73
N VAL A 117 8.90 -10.97 -13.03
CA VAL A 117 8.94 -9.75 -13.87
C VAL A 117 9.38 -8.51 -13.09
N SER A 118 8.91 -8.37 -11.84
CA SER A 118 9.25 -7.20 -11.01
C SER A 118 9.17 -7.53 -9.52
N PRO A 119 10.00 -8.48 -9.03
CA PRO A 119 9.86 -9.00 -7.66
C PRO A 119 10.15 -7.97 -6.56
N ASP A 120 10.93 -6.94 -6.86
CA ASP A 120 11.41 -5.95 -5.88
C ASP A 120 10.86 -4.54 -6.19
N LYS A 121 9.68 -4.45 -6.78
CA LYS A 121 9.03 -3.18 -7.13
C LYS A 121 7.66 -3.04 -6.51
N ALA A 122 7.34 -1.83 -6.10
CA ALA A 122 6.00 -1.44 -5.69
C ALA A 122 5.53 -0.23 -6.51
N LEU A 123 4.22 -0.15 -6.72
CA LEU A 123 3.59 1.02 -7.32
C LEU A 123 3.73 2.24 -6.41
N ALA A 124 3.90 3.41 -6.99
CA ALA A 124 3.96 4.67 -6.26
C ALA A 124 2.55 5.09 -5.79
N ILE A 125 2.01 4.36 -4.82
CA ILE A 125 0.70 4.61 -4.20
C ILE A 125 0.91 4.86 -2.72
N ALA A 126 0.25 5.89 -2.17
CA ALA A 126 0.22 6.16 -0.74
C ALA A 126 -1.18 6.57 -0.30
N LEU A 127 -1.66 6.01 0.80
CA LEU A 127 -2.91 6.40 1.43
C LEU A 127 -2.75 7.70 2.20
N ARG A 128 -3.78 8.57 2.14
CA ARG A 128 -3.96 9.62 3.13
C ARG A 128 -4.85 9.09 4.24
N VAL A 129 -4.27 8.99 5.43
CA VAL A 129 -4.98 8.54 6.62
C VAL A 129 -5.07 9.70 7.60
N GLU A 130 -6.27 9.98 8.12
CA GLU A 130 -6.55 10.98 9.13
C GLU A 130 -7.14 10.33 10.37
N GLY A 131 -6.87 10.90 11.53
CA GLY A 131 -7.32 10.44 12.84
C GLY A 131 -6.32 10.81 13.92
N ASP A 132 -6.68 10.55 15.16
CA ASP A 132 -5.80 10.83 16.30
C ASP A 132 -4.53 9.98 16.20
N VAL A 133 -3.40 10.63 16.37
CA VAL A 133 -2.07 10.03 16.33
C VAL A 133 -1.42 10.27 17.67
N LEU A 134 -0.96 9.20 18.32
CA LEU A 134 -0.22 9.32 19.58
C LEU A 134 1.15 9.96 19.33
N PRO A 135 1.68 10.74 20.29
CA PRO A 135 3.03 11.31 20.16
C PRO A 135 4.10 10.24 19.95
N MET A 136 3.92 9.09 20.58
CA MET A 136 4.83 7.95 20.47
C MET A 136 4.02 6.65 20.39
N ASP A 137 4.08 5.96 19.26
CA ASP A 137 3.39 4.70 19.04
C ASP A 137 4.10 3.88 17.98
N ALA A 138 4.23 2.58 18.18
CA ALA A 138 4.84 1.67 17.23
C ALA A 138 4.22 0.28 17.32
N ALA A 139 4.05 -0.37 16.19
CA ALA A 139 3.58 -1.74 16.11
C ALA A 139 4.64 -2.67 15.51
N LEU A 140 4.80 -3.85 16.10
CA LEU A 140 5.54 -4.96 15.49
C LEU A 140 4.56 -5.71 14.57
N THR A 141 4.73 -5.60 13.26
CA THR A 141 3.78 -6.10 12.26
C THR A 141 4.18 -7.41 11.61
N GLY A 142 5.36 -7.92 11.87
CA GLY A 142 5.78 -9.22 11.35
C GLY A 142 7.07 -9.68 12.01
N VAL A 143 7.11 -10.95 12.35
CA VAL A 143 8.31 -11.65 12.81
C VAL A 143 8.40 -12.93 12.00
N ASN A 144 9.56 -13.18 11.38
CA ASN A 144 9.76 -14.44 10.69
C ASN A 144 9.88 -15.58 11.71
N ASN A 145 9.15 -16.66 11.46
CA ASN A 145 9.30 -17.89 12.20
C ASN A 145 10.46 -18.70 11.61
N VAL A 146 11.52 -18.87 12.37
CA VAL A 146 12.68 -19.67 11.96
C VAL A 146 12.73 -20.94 12.80
N ALA A 147 12.60 -22.08 12.15
CA ALA A 147 12.90 -23.37 12.78
C ALA A 147 14.42 -23.58 12.80
N VAL A 148 15.02 -23.64 13.99
CA VAL A 148 16.46 -23.76 14.14
C VAL A 148 16.83 -25.09 14.80
N ARG A 149 17.86 -25.76 14.27
CA ARG A 149 18.48 -26.90 14.98
C ARG A 149 19.46 -26.35 16.01
N SER A 150 19.52 -27.00 17.17
CA SER A 150 20.51 -26.68 18.21
C SER A 150 21.91 -26.62 17.66
N GLY A 151 22.67 -25.59 18.01
CA GLY A 151 24.03 -25.38 17.57
C GLY A 151 24.22 -24.57 16.29
N ASN A 152 23.13 -24.16 15.61
CA ASN A 152 23.20 -23.30 14.43
C ASN A 152 22.85 -21.84 14.78
N SER A 153 23.52 -20.91 14.13
CA SER A 153 23.09 -19.49 14.14
C SER A 153 21.86 -19.31 13.27
N PHE A 154 20.98 -18.39 13.65
CA PHE A 154 19.79 -18.03 12.89
C PHE A 154 19.62 -16.50 12.86
N GLN A 155 18.90 -16.04 11.88
CA GLN A 155 18.56 -14.64 11.76
C GLN A 155 17.05 -14.46 12.01
N MET A 156 16.70 -13.65 13.01
CA MET A 156 15.33 -13.16 13.20
C MET A 156 15.18 -11.82 12.50
N THR A 157 14.11 -11.68 11.75
CA THR A 157 13.72 -10.41 11.15
C THR A 157 12.34 -10.02 11.64
N GLY A 158 12.14 -8.75 11.90
CA GLY A 158 10.84 -8.19 12.27
C GLY A 158 10.63 -6.86 11.57
N ARG A 159 9.38 -6.50 11.37
CA ARG A 159 8.98 -5.21 10.80
C ARG A 159 8.34 -4.36 11.88
N ILE A 160 8.85 -3.14 12.08
CA ILE A 160 8.29 -2.16 12.99
C ILE A 160 7.65 -1.06 12.15
N LEU A 161 6.36 -0.82 12.41
CA LEU A 161 5.61 0.28 11.81
C LEU A 161 5.56 1.44 12.80
N ASN A 162 6.01 2.62 12.36
CA ASN A 162 5.86 3.84 13.14
C ASN A 162 4.43 4.37 12.98
N LEU A 163 3.66 4.37 14.06
CA LEU A 163 2.29 4.88 14.12
C LEU A 163 2.22 6.26 14.80
N SER A 164 3.36 6.78 15.26
CA SER A 164 3.43 8.06 15.95
C SER A 164 3.43 9.25 15.00
N ALA A 165 3.09 10.43 15.54
CA ALA A 165 3.21 11.70 14.85
C ALA A 165 4.68 12.08 14.58
N GLU A 166 5.60 11.56 15.40
CA GLU A 166 7.00 11.91 15.38
C GLU A 166 7.88 10.78 14.83
N LYS A 167 9.08 11.15 14.38
CA LYS A 167 10.07 10.19 13.90
C LYS A 167 10.64 9.38 15.08
N ILE A 168 10.52 8.06 15.01
CA ILE A 168 11.23 7.16 15.93
C ILE A 168 12.70 7.10 15.52
N THR A 169 13.59 7.54 16.40
CA THR A 169 15.03 7.58 16.13
C THR A 169 15.79 6.40 16.73
N ASN A 170 15.23 5.78 17.77
CA ASN A 170 15.83 4.65 18.46
C ASN A 170 14.78 3.58 18.75
N VAL A 171 15.12 2.34 18.46
CA VAL A 171 14.31 1.16 18.78
C VAL A 171 15.18 0.16 19.52
N ARG A 172 14.71 -0.31 20.67
CA ARG A 172 15.33 -1.44 21.36
C ARG A 172 14.56 -2.71 21.06
N VAL A 173 15.23 -3.67 20.47
CA VAL A 173 14.68 -5.01 20.20
C VAL A 173 15.18 -5.96 21.27
N ALA A 174 14.29 -6.68 21.92
CA ALA A 174 14.61 -7.74 22.88
C ALA A 174 13.92 -9.04 22.44
N TYR A 175 14.59 -10.16 22.64
CA TYR A 175 14.03 -11.50 22.41
C TYR A 175 14.37 -12.39 23.62
N SER A 176 13.54 -13.38 23.85
CA SER A 176 13.80 -14.46 24.84
C SER A 176 13.76 -15.82 24.13
N VAL A 177 14.63 -16.71 24.55
CA VAL A 177 14.71 -18.09 24.05
C VAL A 177 14.28 -19.04 25.16
#